data_877587a5572dbe31cbfe921713158a7a
#
_entry.id   877587a5572dbe31cbfe921713158a7a
#
_cell.length_a   1.000
_cell.length_b   1.000
_cell.length_c   1.000
_cell.angle_alpha   90.00
_cell.angle_beta   90.00
_cell.angle_gamma   90.00
#
_symmetry.space_group_name_H-M   'P 1'
#
loop_
_entity.id
_entity.type
_entity.pdbx_description
1 polymer ?
#
loop_
_entity_poly.entity_id
_entity_poly.type
_entity_poly.pdbx_seq_one_letter_code
_entity_poly.pdbx_strand_id
1 'polypeptide(L)'
;IATIAYPLSVGAKLVFADLDPRTLNMDPADVARKITSKTKIIVPVHLGGYPVDMDPIMDLAAKHDITVLEDAAHAFGAVYKGRKIGNIAHFTSFSLHEVKNCTSFGEGGILITTIPEMKPYMKRARFFGADFTRKIPNWLYDVVAIPGKYGPFAAGNCSTTEIQALGLSQQVARYDKILAER
;
A
#
# COMPACT_ATOMS: atom_id res chain seq x y z
N ILE A 1 2.89 -7.48 -12.11
CA ILE A 1 2.53 -6.36 -13.04
C ILE A 1 1.81 -5.24 -12.27
N ALA A 2 0.83 -5.55 -11.42
CA ALA A 2 0.06 -4.53 -10.70
C ALA A 2 0.95 -3.56 -9.91
N THR A 3 1.93 -4.06 -9.18
CA THR A 3 2.90 -3.31 -8.39
C THR A 3 3.61 -2.20 -9.18
N ILE A 4 3.87 -2.44 -10.48
CA ILE A 4 4.67 -1.52 -11.31
C ILE A 4 3.82 -0.67 -12.26
N ALA A 5 2.54 -0.98 -12.43
CA ALA A 5 1.69 -0.32 -13.43
C ALA A 5 1.56 1.19 -13.18
N TYR A 6 1.24 1.58 -11.93
CA TYR A 6 1.12 3.00 -11.59
C TYR A 6 2.47 3.74 -11.64
N PRO A 7 3.57 3.25 -11.06
CA PRO A 7 4.87 3.89 -11.23
C PRO A 7 5.25 4.12 -12.69
N LEU A 8 5.00 3.17 -13.57
CA LEU A 8 5.24 3.34 -15.01
C LEU A 8 4.35 4.43 -15.63
N SER A 9 3.08 4.47 -15.27
CA SER A 9 2.13 5.45 -15.84
C SER A 9 2.48 6.90 -15.49
N VAL A 10 3.20 7.13 -14.39
CA VAL A 10 3.70 8.44 -13.99
C VAL A 10 5.16 8.70 -14.40
N GLY A 11 5.73 7.86 -15.26
CA GLY A 11 7.07 8.02 -15.80
C GLY A 11 8.21 7.71 -14.82
N ALA A 12 7.94 6.96 -13.76
CA ALA A 12 8.99 6.54 -12.84
C ALA A 12 9.93 5.52 -13.49
N LYS A 13 11.23 5.66 -13.26
CA LYS A 13 12.22 4.66 -13.66
C LYS A 13 12.19 3.50 -12.66
N LEU A 14 11.91 2.31 -13.15
CA LEU A 14 11.95 1.08 -12.35
C LEU A 14 13.35 0.49 -12.32
N VAL A 15 13.75 0.00 -11.16
CA VAL A 15 14.95 -0.79 -10.93
C VAL A 15 14.52 -2.03 -10.15
N PHE A 16 14.71 -3.21 -10.72
CA PHE A 16 14.37 -4.46 -10.07
C PHE A 16 15.52 -4.92 -9.18
N ALA A 17 15.20 -5.26 -7.93
CA ALA A 17 16.10 -6.00 -7.05
C ALA A 17 15.96 -7.50 -7.32
N ASP A 18 17.03 -8.24 -7.09
CA ASP A 18 17.04 -9.70 -7.18
C ASP A 18 16.29 -10.31 -5.99
N LEU A 19 16.05 -11.60 -6.05
CA LEU A 19 15.30 -12.37 -5.05
C LEU A 19 16.25 -13.19 -4.17
N ASP A 20 15.92 -13.31 -2.89
CA ASP A 20 16.48 -14.36 -2.02
C ASP A 20 15.92 -15.71 -2.49
N PRO A 21 16.74 -16.67 -2.96
CA PRO A 21 16.27 -17.94 -3.51
C PRO A 21 15.54 -18.83 -2.51
N ARG A 22 15.69 -18.56 -1.19
CA ARG A 22 15.01 -19.33 -0.14
C ARG A 22 13.58 -18.87 0.09
N THR A 23 13.33 -17.56 -0.07
CA THR A 23 12.04 -16.94 0.23
C THR A 23 11.29 -16.50 -1.02
N LEU A 24 11.99 -16.36 -2.15
CA LEU A 24 11.51 -15.75 -3.41
C LEU A 24 11.05 -14.30 -3.23
N ASN A 25 11.40 -13.69 -2.13
CA ASN A 25 11.14 -12.28 -1.85
C ASN A 25 12.37 -11.42 -2.19
N MET A 26 12.15 -10.11 -2.27
CA MET A 26 13.20 -9.12 -2.54
C MET A 26 14.40 -9.30 -1.60
N ASP A 27 15.62 -9.41 -2.18
CA ASP A 27 16.88 -9.49 -1.43
C ASP A 27 17.32 -8.10 -0.95
N PRO A 28 17.34 -7.83 0.38
CA PRO A 28 17.79 -6.54 0.90
C PRO A 28 19.23 -6.20 0.54
N ALA A 29 20.11 -7.20 0.35
CA ALA A 29 21.49 -6.96 -0.03
C ALA A 29 21.58 -6.46 -1.48
N ASP A 30 20.74 -6.94 -2.37
CA ASP A 30 20.67 -6.42 -3.73
C ASP A 30 20.02 -5.03 -3.80
N VAL A 31 19.00 -4.78 -2.97
CA VAL A 31 18.44 -3.42 -2.79
C VAL A 31 19.53 -2.43 -2.41
N ALA A 32 20.36 -2.78 -1.42
CA ALA A 32 21.47 -1.91 -0.96
C ALA A 32 22.44 -1.57 -2.10
N ARG A 33 22.75 -2.53 -2.99
CA ARG A 33 23.63 -2.32 -4.15
C ARG A 33 23.01 -1.40 -5.21
N LYS A 34 21.68 -1.35 -5.30
CA LYS A 34 20.94 -0.63 -6.35
C LYS A 34 20.42 0.74 -5.95
N ILE A 35 20.48 1.09 -4.67
CA ILE A 35 20.11 2.43 -4.18
C ILE A 35 21.05 3.49 -4.76
N THR A 36 20.48 4.59 -5.22
CA THR A 36 21.19 5.78 -5.68
C THR A 36 20.53 7.03 -5.10
N SER A 37 21.14 8.20 -5.28
CA SER A 37 20.54 9.50 -4.89
C SER A 37 19.19 9.79 -5.61
N LYS A 38 18.90 9.05 -6.68
CA LYS A 38 17.63 9.17 -7.42
C LYS A 38 16.54 8.24 -6.91
N THR A 39 16.88 7.26 -6.04
CA THR A 39 15.90 6.32 -5.47
C THR A 39 14.98 7.08 -4.51
N LYS A 40 13.67 6.96 -4.70
CA LYS A 40 12.65 7.66 -3.89
C LYS A 40 11.75 6.70 -3.14
N ILE A 41 11.51 5.53 -3.71
CA ILE A 41 10.60 4.53 -3.14
C ILE A 41 11.22 3.15 -3.29
N ILE A 42 11.09 2.32 -2.25
CA ILE A 42 11.30 0.87 -2.30
C ILE A 42 9.93 0.22 -2.15
N VAL A 43 9.62 -0.74 -3.03
CA VAL A 43 8.34 -1.47 -3.01
C VAL A 43 8.60 -2.96 -2.80
N PRO A 44 8.71 -3.43 -1.54
CA PRO A 44 8.78 -4.85 -1.25
C PRO A 44 7.41 -5.50 -1.49
N VAL A 45 7.38 -6.65 -2.16
CA VAL A 45 6.18 -7.46 -2.39
C VAL A 45 6.23 -8.69 -1.48
N HIS A 46 5.24 -8.88 -0.63
CA HIS A 46 5.11 -10.06 0.23
C HIS A 46 4.51 -11.22 -0.58
N LEU A 47 5.35 -11.88 -1.37
CA LEU A 47 4.90 -12.90 -2.31
C LEU A 47 4.26 -14.09 -1.59
N GLY A 48 3.09 -14.50 -2.08
CA GLY A 48 2.33 -15.60 -1.47
C GLY A 48 1.91 -15.37 -0.01
N GLY A 49 2.00 -14.14 0.50
CA GLY A 49 1.73 -13.81 1.89
C GLY A 49 2.92 -14.00 2.84
N TYR A 50 4.04 -14.49 2.34
CA TYR A 50 5.27 -14.60 3.13
C TYR A 50 5.97 -13.23 3.22
N PRO A 51 6.18 -12.68 4.43
CA PRO A 51 6.77 -11.36 4.57
C PRO A 51 8.21 -11.27 4.04
N VAL A 52 8.53 -10.18 3.35
CA VAL A 52 9.92 -9.77 3.08
C VAL A 52 10.64 -9.54 4.40
N ASP A 53 11.95 -9.74 4.46
CA ASP A 53 12.76 -9.32 5.63
C ASP A 53 12.77 -7.78 5.71
N MET A 54 11.82 -7.22 6.48
CA MET A 54 11.52 -5.80 6.48
C MET A 54 12.53 -4.97 7.28
N ASP A 55 13.16 -5.54 8.30
CA ASP A 55 14.08 -4.75 9.14
C ASP A 55 15.22 -4.17 8.31
N PRO A 56 16.00 -4.93 7.52
CA PRO A 56 17.06 -4.37 6.69
C PRO A 56 16.53 -3.43 5.60
N ILE A 57 15.32 -3.63 5.08
CA ILE A 57 14.69 -2.70 4.13
C ILE A 57 14.40 -1.35 4.80
N MET A 58 13.85 -1.38 6.01
CA MET A 58 13.55 -0.15 6.75
C MET A 58 14.83 0.59 7.18
N ASP A 59 15.89 -0.14 7.56
CA ASP A 59 17.21 0.46 7.88
C ASP A 59 17.81 1.17 6.66
N LEU A 60 17.76 0.53 5.48
CA LEU A 60 18.18 1.15 4.22
C LEU A 60 17.37 2.41 3.91
N ALA A 61 16.06 2.31 4.06
CA ALA A 61 15.15 3.44 3.81
C ALA A 61 15.44 4.62 4.72
N ALA A 62 15.63 4.38 6.01
CA ALA A 62 15.99 5.41 6.98
C ALA A 62 17.35 6.06 6.66
N LYS A 63 18.36 5.24 6.32
CA LYS A 63 19.71 5.71 5.99
C LYS A 63 19.73 6.63 4.77
N HIS A 64 18.85 6.41 3.79
CA HIS A 64 18.86 7.09 2.49
C HIS A 64 17.69 8.05 2.28
N ASP A 65 16.85 8.30 3.29
CA ASP A 65 15.61 9.11 3.21
C ASP A 65 14.69 8.63 2.08
N ILE A 66 14.42 7.33 2.05
CA ILE A 66 13.60 6.66 1.04
C ILE A 66 12.27 6.23 1.66
N THR A 67 11.18 6.42 0.94
CA THR A 67 9.86 5.91 1.33
C THR A 67 9.74 4.42 1.03
N VAL A 68 9.15 3.65 1.94
CA VAL A 68 8.81 2.22 1.72
C VAL A 68 7.30 2.09 1.59
N LEU A 69 6.86 1.45 0.51
CA LEU A 69 5.47 1.06 0.25
C LEU A 69 5.39 -0.47 0.14
N GLU A 70 4.88 -1.14 1.16
CA GLU A 70 4.64 -2.59 1.11
C GLU A 70 3.52 -2.90 0.11
N ASP A 71 3.80 -3.73 -0.89
CA ASP A 71 2.77 -4.43 -1.64
C ASP A 71 2.40 -5.71 -0.87
N ALA A 72 1.36 -5.58 -0.07
CA ALA A 72 0.83 -6.64 0.77
C ALA A 72 -0.43 -7.29 0.17
N ALA A 73 -0.57 -7.25 -1.17
CA ALA A 73 -1.75 -7.79 -1.86
C ALA A 73 -2.05 -9.27 -1.55
N HIS A 74 -1.07 -10.03 -1.06
CA HIS A 74 -1.22 -11.43 -0.64
C HIS A 74 -1.09 -11.61 0.88
N ALA A 75 -0.78 -10.55 1.64
CA ALA A 75 -0.31 -10.64 3.02
C ALA A 75 -1.28 -10.07 4.06
N PHE A 76 -2.58 -10.00 3.74
CA PHE A 76 -3.58 -9.58 4.73
C PHE A 76 -3.57 -10.53 5.92
N GLY A 77 -3.33 -9.99 7.12
CA GLY A 77 -3.20 -10.77 8.36
C GLY A 77 -1.83 -11.39 8.63
N ALA A 78 -0.88 -11.34 7.69
CA ALA A 78 0.47 -11.86 7.88
C ALA A 78 1.23 -11.11 8.99
N VAL A 79 2.19 -11.81 9.61
CA VAL A 79 2.98 -11.32 10.75
C VAL A 79 4.46 -11.46 10.45
N TYR A 80 5.21 -10.38 10.63
CA TYR A 80 6.67 -10.34 10.55
C TYR A 80 7.25 -10.04 11.93
N LYS A 81 7.99 -10.99 12.52
CA LYS A 81 8.63 -10.86 13.85
C LYS A 81 7.69 -10.29 14.93
N GLY A 82 6.46 -10.82 15.00
CA GLY A 82 5.43 -10.40 15.97
C GLY A 82 4.66 -9.13 15.61
N ARG A 83 5.00 -8.44 14.55
CA ARG A 83 4.30 -7.24 14.05
C ARG A 83 3.41 -7.61 12.86
N LYS A 84 2.15 -7.19 12.86
CA LYS A 84 1.28 -7.37 11.67
C LYS A 84 1.79 -6.53 10.52
N ILE A 85 1.81 -7.12 9.32
CA ILE A 85 2.01 -6.36 8.07
C ILE A 85 0.97 -5.24 8.01
N GLY A 86 1.38 -4.04 7.64
CA GLY A 86 0.59 -2.81 7.75
C GLY A 86 1.03 -1.88 8.89
N ASN A 87 1.86 -2.37 9.83
CA ASN A 87 2.40 -1.58 10.94
C ASN A 87 3.93 -1.44 10.90
N ILE A 88 4.56 -1.66 9.75
CA ILE A 88 6.02 -1.71 9.62
C ILE A 88 6.53 -0.58 8.72
N ALA A 89 6.08 -0.53 7.47
CA ALA A 89 6.53 0.45 6.51
C ALA A 89 5.77 1.78 6.59
N HIS A 90 6.23 2.77 5.81
CA HIS A 90 5.59 4.07 5.69
C HIS A 90 4.17 3.97 5.12
N PHE A 91 4.00 3.12 4.13
CA PHE A 91 2.71 2.79 3.51
C PHE A 91 2.61 1.30 3.27
N THR A 92 1.39 0.77 3.33
CA THR A 92 1.07 -0.63 3.02
C THR A 92 -0.21 -0.70 2.22
N SER A 93 -0.17 -1.38 1.08
CA SER A 93 -1.32 -1.61 0.19
C SER A 93 -1.76 -3.07 0.27
N PHE A 94 -3.03 -3.30 0.60
CA PHE A 94 -3.68 -4.62 0.54
C PHE A 94 -4.66 -4.67 -0.61
N SER A 95 -4.73 -5.80 -1.29
CA SER A 95 -5.77 -6.09 -2.28
C SER A 95 -6.93 -6.85 -1.63
N LEU A 96 -8.14 -6.46 -1.98
CA LEU A 96 -9.38 -7.11 -1.59
C LEU A 96 -10.11 -7.69 -2.80
N HIS A 97 -9.39 -7.85 -3.91
CA HIS A 97 -9.89 -8.52 -5.11
C HIS A 97 -10.43 -9.92 -4.79
N GLU A 98 -11.37 -10.41 -5.57
CA GLU A 98 -12.11 -11.67 -5.31
C GLU A 98 -11.21 -12.91 -5.09
N VAL A 99 -10.01 -12.94 -5.69
CA VAL A 99 -9.07 -14.06 -5.55
C VAL A 99 -8.11 -13.92 -4.35
N LYS A 100 -8.25 -12.87 -3.54
CA LYS A 100 -7.34 -12.65 -2.39
C LYS A 100 -7.82 -13.34 -1.13
N ASN A 101 -6.92 -13.41 -0.14
CA ASN A 101 -7.17 -14.05 1.16
C ASN A 101 -8.35 -13.41 1.91
N CYS A 102 -8.51 -12.11 1.79
CA CYS A 102 -9.65 -11.34 2.27
C CYS A 102 -10.24 -10.60 1.08
N THR A 103 -11.53 -10.70 0.86
CA THR A 103 -12.18 -10.18 -0.36
C THR A 103 -13.38 -9.31 -0.03
N SER A 104 -13.72 -8.39 -0.94
CA SER A 104 -14.84 -7.45 -0.83
C SER A 104 -15.89 -7.62 -1.95
N PHE A 105 -16.14 -8.87 -2.41
CA PHE A 105 -17.09 -9.17 -3.49
C PHE A 105 -16.76 -8.49 -4.83
N GLY A 106 -15.57 -8.73 -5.34
CA GLY A 106 -15.07 -8.21 -6.61
C GLY A 106 -13.78 -7.43 -6.42
N GLU A 107 -13.82 -6.13 -6.59
CA GLU A 107 -12.64 -5.25 -6.48
C GLU A 107 -12.62 -4.50 -5.16
N GLY A 108 -11.42 -4.22 -4.66
CA GLY A 108 -11.22 -3.41 -3.47
C GLY A 108 -9.77 -3.38 -3.02
N GLY A 109 -9.47 -2.45 -2.13
CA GLY A 109 -8.14 -2.31 -1.55
C GLY A 109 -8.17 -1.51 -0.25
N ILE A 110 -7.13 -1.69 0.54
CA ILE A 110 -6.88 -0.90 1.74
C ILE A 110 -5.48 -0.31 1.60
N LEU A 111 -5.36 1.00 1.83
CA LEU A 111 -4.09 1.68 1.98
C LEU A 111 -3.93 2.13 3.42
N ILE A 112 -2.85 1.72 4.06
CA ILE A 112 -2.49 2.10 5.43
C ILE A 112 -1.25 2.99 5.39
N THR A 113 -1.12 3.92 6.34
CA THR A 113 0.11 4.67 6.59
C THR A 113 0.44 4.70 8.08
N THR A 114 1.73 4.56 8.39
CA THR A 114 2.27 4.80 9.72
C THR A 114 2.65 6.27 9.94
N ILE A 115 2.55 7.12 8.89
CA ILE A 115 2.85 8.55 8.93
C ILE A 115 1.57 9.32 9.28
N PRO A 116 1.43 9.88 10.51
CA PRO A 116 0.18 10.52 10.94
C PRO A 116 -0.23 11.70 10.04
N GLU A 117 0.73 12.48 9.56
CA GLU A 117 0.53 13.66 8.72
C GLU A 117 -0.08 13.33 7.35
N MET A 118 0.09 12.08 6.90
CA MET A 118 -0.46 11.62 5.60
C MET A 118 -1.94 11.24 5.67
N LYS A 119 -2.49 10.96 6.85
CA LYS A 119 -3.88 10.50 7.02
C LYS A 119 -4.94 11.43 6.41
N PRO A 120 -4.89 12.76 6.58
CA PRO A 120 -5.84 13.67 5.93
C PRO A 120 -5.76 13.61 4.40
N TYR A 121 -4.54 13.52 3.86
CA TYR A 121 -4.33 13.44 2.41
C TYR A 121 -4.86 12.14 1.81
N MET A 122 -4.69 11.02 2.49
CA MET A 122 -5.22 9.72 2.05
C MET A 122 -6.75 9.72 1.96
N LYS A 123 -7.43 10.32 2.95
CA LYS A 123 -8.89 10.47 2.92
C LYS A 123 -9.35 11.28 1.70
N ARG A 124 -8.65 12.36 1.38
CA ARG A 124 -8.94 13.20 0.21
C ARG A 124 -8.60 12.48 -1.09
N ALA A 125 -7.45 11.76 -1.15
CA ALA A 125 -7.01 11.02 -2.32
C ALA A 125 -8.01 9.92 -2.73
N ARG A 126 -8.76 9.37 -1.78
CA ARG A 126 -9.78 8.36 -2.05
C ARG A 126 -10.93 8.86 -2.95
N PHE A 127 -11.27 10.14 -2.89
CA PHE A 127 -12.40 10.67 -3.63
C PHE A 127 -12.12 12.10 -4.11
N PHE A 128 -11.61 12.24 -5.31
CA PHE A 128 -11.40 13.50 -6.05
C PHE A 128 -10.76 14.66 -5.26
N GLY A 129 -10.04 14.39 -4.20
CA GLY A 129 -9.45 15.43 -3.35
C GLY A 129 -10.43 16.09 -2.38
N ALA A 130 -11.68 15.64 -2.31
CA ALA A 130 -12.72 16.21 -1.46
C ALA A 130 -12.38 16.12 0.03
N ASP A 131 -12.58 17.23 0.74
CA ASP A 131 -12.38 17.32 2.18
C ASP A 131 -13.72 17.20 2.93
N PHE A 132 -14.06 15.99 3.32
CA PHE A 132 -15.29 15.69 4.07
C PHE A 132 -15.23 16.07 5.56
N THR A 133 -14.14 16.67 6.03
CA THR A 133 -14.06 17.19 7.41
C THR A 133 -14.78 18.53 7.56
N ARG A 134 -15.13 19.18 6.45
CA ARG A 134 -15.89 20.42 6.39
C ARG A 134 -17.18 20.24 5.59
N LYS A 135 -18.13 21.16 5.79
CA LYS A 135 -19.34 21.21 4.94
C LYS A 135 -18.94 21.55 3.51
N ILE A 136 -19.33 20.70 2.57
CA ILE A 136 -19.12 20.89 1.14
C ILE A 136 -20.42 21.47 0.54
N PRO A 137 -20.48 22.78 0.19
CA PRO A 137 -21.70 23.42 -0.31
C PRO A 137 -22.12 22.86 -1.67
N ASN A 138 -21.14 22.58 -2.51
CA ASN A 138 -21.36 22.01 -3.83
C ASN A 138 -20.20 21.05 -4.20
N TRP A 139 -20.42 19.78 -4.02
CA TRP A 139 -19.41 18.75 -4.22
C TRP A 139 -18.83 18.72 -5.65
N LEU A 140 -19.56 19.18 -6.67
CA LEU A 140 -19.11 19.22 -8.05
C LEU A 140 -17.96 20.22 -8.26
N TYR A 141 -17.86 21.25 -7.43
CA TYR A 141 -16.85 22.32 -7.56
C TYR A 141 -15.82 22.32 -6.43
N ASP A 142 -15.95 21.43 -5.45
CA ASP A 142 -15.05 21.37 -4.30
C ASP A 142 -13.93 20.34 -4.49
N VAL A 143 -13.71 19.92 -5.72
CA VAL A 143 -12.61 19.06 -6.10
C VAL A 143 -11.34 19.88 -6.16
N VAL A 144 -10.44 19.64 -5.23
CA VAL A 144 -9.19 20.41 -5.09
C VAL A 144 -8.01 19.49 -5.30
N ALA A 145 -7.03 19.97 -6.07
CA ALA A 145 -5.74 19.30 -6.16
C ALA A 145 -5.13 19.11 -4.77
N ILE A 146 -4.62 17.92 -4.49
CA ILE A 146 -3.97 17.62 -3.22
C ILE A 146 -2.55 18.16 -3.30
N PRO A 147 -2.11 19.02 -2.35
CA PRO A 147 -0.74 19.48 -2.35
C PRO A 147 0.23 18.31 -2.13
N GLY A 148 1.28 18.26 -2.90
CA GLY A 148 2.33 17.26 -2.77
C GLY A 148 3.72 17.88 -2.78
N LYS A 149 4.70 17.18 -2.25
CA LYS A 149 6.12 17.60 -2.22
C LYS A 149 6.65 17.95 -3.61
N TYR A 150 6.13 17.33 -4.65
CA TYR A 150 6.58 17.49 -6.04
C TYR A 150 5.54 18.22 -6.92
N GLY A 151 4.62 18.94 -6.31
CA GLY A 151 3.52 19.64 -6.96
C GLY A 151 2.15 19.02 -6.64
N PRO A 152 1.08 19.75 -6.97
CA PRO A 152 -0.26 19.26 -6.73
C PRO A 152 -0.60 18.08 -7.67
N PHE A 153 -1.40 17.14 -7.18
CA PHE A 153 -1.93 16.05 -8.02
C PHE A 153 -3.45 15.98 -7.93
N ALA A 154 -4.06 15.54 -9.02
CA ALA A 154 -5.50 15.28 -9.08
C ALA A 154 -5.77 13.85 -8.57
N ALA A 155 -6.67 13.73 -7.60
CA ALA A 155 -7.11 12.44 -7.12
C ALA A 155 -8.24 11.88 -8.00
N GLY A 156 -8.29 10.56 -8.13
CA GLY A 156 -9.37 9.85 -8.78
C GLY A 156 -10.50 9.47 -7.80
N ASN A 157 -11.42 8.63 -8.28
CA ASN A 157 -12.41 7.96 -7.44
C ASN A 157 -11.94 6.53 -7.13
N CYS A 158 -11.51 6.31 -5.90
CA CYS A 158 -11.13 5.02 -5.36
C CYS A 158 -12.10 4.57 -4.24
N SER A 159 -13.36 5.00 -4.30
CA SER A 159 -14.36 4.66 -3.30
C SER A 159 -14.85 3.23 -3.47
N THR A 160 -14.98 2.54 -2.34
CA THR A 160 -15.62 1.23 -2.27
C THR A 160 -17.14 1.43 -2.17
N THR A 161 -17.93 0.56 -2.79
CA THR A 161 -19.39 0.58 -2.66
C THR A 161 -19.83 0.03 -1.31
N GLU A 162 -21.04 0.38 -0.88
CA GLU A 162 -21.61 -0.12 0.39
C GLU A 162 -21.74 -1.64 0.41
N ILE A 163 -22.11 -2.26 -0.74
CA ILE A 163 -22.20 -3.72 -0.87
C ILE A 163 -20.83 -4.38 -0.65
N GLN A 164 -19.78 -3.84 -1.25
CA GLN A 164 -18.42 -4.31 -1.05
C GLN A 164 -17.95 -4.12 0.40
N ALA A 165 -18.28 -2.98 1.01
CA ALA A 165 -17.95 -2.71 2.41
C ALA A 165 -18.68 -3.67 3.37
N LEU A 166 -19.96 -3.98 3.10
CA LEU A 166 -20.72 -4.98 3.87
C LEU A 166 -20.09 -6.37 3.74
N GLY A 167 -19.77 -6.81 2.54
CA GLY A 167 -19.11 -8.10 2.31
C GLY A 167 -17.76 -8.19 3.00
N LEU A 168 -16.96 -7.14 2.91
CA LEU A 168 -15.67 -7.06 3.60
C LEU A 168 -15.82 -7.14 5.12
N SER A 169 -16.82 -6.45 5.71
CA SER A 169 -17.05 -6.50 7.16
C SER A 169 -17.32 -7.92 7.66
N GLN A 170 -18.07 -8.71 6.89
CA GLN A 170 -18.34 -10.13 7.19
C GLN A 170 -17.09 -11.00 7.03
N GLN A 171 -16.23 -10.71 6.06
CA GLN A 171 -14.95 -11.42 5.89
C GLN A 171 -14.01 -11.12 7.05
N VAL A 172 -13.87 -9.85 7.43
CA VAL A 172 -12.99 -9.42 8.54
C VAL A 172 -13.47 -10.02 9.88
N ALA A 173 -14.78 -10.05 10.13
CA ALA A 173 -15.35 -10.61 11.36
C ALA A 173 -15.00 -12.09 11.59
N ARG A 174 -14.76 -12.86 10.53
CA ARG A 174 -14.38 -14.28 10.60
C ARG A 174 -12.94 -14.58 10.18
N TYR A 175 -12.12 -13.53 9.99
CA TYR A 175 -10.82 -13.68 9.34
C TYR A 175 -9.84 -14.52 10.15
N ASP A 176 -9.84 -14.42 11.48
CA ASP A 176 -8.97 -15.24 12.34
C ASP A 176 -9.28 -16.74 12.18
N LYS A 177 -10.56 -17.10 12.00
CA LYS A 177 -10.96 -18.48 11.68
C LYS A 177 -10.44 -18.90 10.30
N ILE A 178 -10.56 -18.05 9.30
CA ILE A 178 -10.04 -18.32 7.94
C ILE A 178 -8.52 -18.53 7.96
N LEU A 179 -7.78 -17.76 8.74
CA LEU A 179 -6.33 -17.92 8.88
C LEU A 179 -5.95 -19.22 9.58
N ALA A 180 -6.72 -19.65 10.59
CA ALA A 180 -6.45 -20.87 11.34
C ALA A 180 -6.73 -22.15 10.52
N GLU A 181 -7.57 -22.07 9.49
CA GLU A 181 -7.92 -23.17 8.59
C GLU A 181 -6.98 -23.31 7.38
N ARG A 182 -6.05 -22.38 7.20
CA ARG A 182 -5.06 -22.35 6.10
C ARG A 182 -3.65 -22.68 6.56
#